data_51e7eb5b38f41ae37298181955b409f1
#
_entry.id   51e7eb5b38f41ae37298181955b409f1
#
_cell.length_a   1.000
_cell.length_b   1.000
_cell.length_c   1.000
_cell.angle_alpha   90.00
_cell.angle_beta   90.00
_cell.angle_gamma   90.00
#
_symmetry.space_group_name_H-M   'P 1'
#
loop_
_entity.id
_entity.type
_entity.pdbx_description
1 polymer ?
#
loop_
_entity_poly.entity_id
_entity_poly.type
_entity_poly.pdbx_seq_one_letter_code
_entity_poly.pdbx_strand_id
1 'polypeptide(L)'
;ETGGRRIGMGLETGSQRSLDMINKRNGKKQFVEEHIEAVKIANDLGIAVDAFTMIYPWEDEQDLIDTTEMVKQVAQNPVHGVDEKGRTMKNHVDSTIMTPFQGTQFFDMIQLGELPGVKMIPEIDPGNLYYKGNHAGSGWPYMKTRLPKEQYEEAQAFRNSLRPKYR
;
A
#
# COMPACT_ATOMS: atom_id res chain seq x y z
N GLU A 1 21.48 -23.47 5.40
CA GLU A 1 21.23 -22.21 4.66
C GLU A 1 20.00 -22.39 3.81
N THR A 2 18.96 -21.54 4.01
CA THR A 2 17.66 -21.69 3.34
C THR A 2 17.65 -21.12 1.91
N GLY A 3 18.68 -20.38 1.50
CA GLY A 3 18.83 -19.79 0.16
C GLY A 3 17.76 -18.75 -0.21
N GLY A 4 16.96 -18.29 0.75
CA GLY A 4 15.96 -17.25 0.51
C GLY A 4 16.59 -15.93 0.09
N ARG A 5 16.17 -15.40 -1.08
CA ARG A 5 16.75 -14.17 -1.65
C ARG A 5 15.76 -13.02 -1.73
N ARG A 6 14.50 -13.27 -1.43
CA ARG A 6 13.42 -12.30 -1.50
C ARG A 6 12.41 -12.53 -0.39
N ILE A 7 11.87 -11.44 0.17
CA ILE A 7 10.86 -11.46 1.22
C ILE A 7 9.73 -10.46 0.89
N GLY A 8 8.48 -10.84 1.14
CA GLY A 8 7.33 -9.94 1.08
C GLY A 8 7.16 -9.17 2.38
N MET A 9 7.00 -7.85 2.29
CA MET A 9 6.73 -6.97 3.43
C MET A 9 5.53 -6.06 3.16
N GLY A 10 4.52 -6.10 4.04
CA GLY A 10 3.43 -5.12 4.04
C GLY A 10 3.89 -3.84 4.74
N LEU A 11 4.27 -2.84 3.96
CA LEU A 11 4.63 -1.51 4.47
C LEU A 11 3.40 -0.62 4.65
N GLU A 12 2.33 -0.97 3.97
CA GLU A 12 1.00 -0.36 3.97
C GLU A 12 0.99 1.09 3.46
N THR A 13 1.57 2.02 4.21
CA THR A 13 1.58 3.46 3.88
C THR A 13 2.83 4.14 4.44
N GLY A 14 3.25 5.22 3.79
CA GLY A 14 4.29 6.14 4.28
C GLY A 14 3.71 7.31 5.08
N SER A 15 2.40 7.41 5.20
CA SER A 15 1.74 8.38 6.07
C SER A 15 1.63 7.84 7.49
N GLN A 16 2.27 8.51 8.45
CA GLN A 16 2.15 8.13 9.86
C GLN A 16 0.70 8.21 10.34
N ARG A 17 -0.07 9.19 9.88
CA ARG A 17 -1.49 9.33 10.20
C ARG A 17 -2.31 8.14 9.70
N SER A 18 -2.12 7.72 8.47
CA SER A 18 -2.81 6.55 7.91
C SER A 18 -2.33 5.26 8.60
N LEU A 19 -1.04 5.15 8.92
CA LEU A 19 -0.49 4.01 9.64
C LEU A 19 -1.11 3.85 11.03
N ASP A 20 -1.31 4.95 11.74
CA ASP A 20 -1.96 4.96 13.06
C ASP A 20 -3.45 4.55 12.93
N MET A 21 -4.14 4.98 11.87
CA MET A 21 -5.55 4.62 11.63
C MET A 21 -5.77 3.14 11.32
N ILE A 22 -4.87 2.50 10.58
CA ILE A 22 -5.02 1.07 10.24
C ILE A 22 -4.70 0.14 11.42
N ASN A 23 -4.05 0.66 12.47
CA ASN A 23 -3.80 -0.05 13.74
C ASN A 23 -3.33 -1.52 13.58
N LYS A 24 -2.43 -1.78 12.66
CA LYS A 24 -2.00 -3.12 12.24
C LYS A 24 -1.46 -4.01 13.37
N ARG A 25 -0.96 -3.41 14.47
CA ARG A 25 -0.37 -4.11 15.64
C ARG A 25 -1.24 -4.11 16.89
N ASN A 26 -2.56 -4.04 16.76
CA ASN A 26 -3.48 -4.11 17.89
C ASN A 26 -3.12 -3.15 19.05
N GLY A 27 -3.02 -1.86 18.74
CA GLY A 27 -2.73 -0.81 19.71
C GLY A 27 -1.25 -0.56 20.01
N LYS A 28 -0.33 -1.33 19.45
CA LYS A 28 1.10 -0.98 19.52
C LYS A 28 1.43 0.02 18.41
N LYS A 29 1.94 1.18 18.80
CA LYS A 29 2.35 2.20 17.84
C LYS A 29 3.41 1.63 16.87
N GLN A 30 3.25 1.92 15.59
CA GLN A 30 4.22 1.66 14.53
C GLN A 30 4.73 2.98 14.00
N PHE A 31 5.96 2.98 13.52
CA PHE A 31 6.54 4.14 12.87
C PHE A 31 6.92 3.80 11.44
N VAL A 32 6.69 4.74 10.52
CA VAL A 32 7.05 4.57 9.10
C VAL A 32 8.55 4.30 8.94
N GLU A 33 9.37 4.94 9.77
CA GLU A 33 10.82 4.78 9.79
C GLU A 33 11.24 3.33 10.10
N GLU A 34 10.49 2.62 10.96
CA GLU A 34 10.75 1.19 11.25
C GLU A 34 10.55 0.32 10.01
N HIS A 35 9.59 0.66 9.17
CA HIS A 35 9.35 -0.06 7.91
C HIS A 35 10.51 0.16 6.93
N ILE A 36 10.98 1.40 6.79
CA ILE A 36 12.12 1.73 5.92
C ILE A 36 13.40 1.05 6.42
N GLU A 37 13.63 1.07 7.72
CA GLU A 37 14.79 0.43 8.33
C GLU A 37 14.78 -1.10 8.15
N ALA A 38 13.62 -1.74 8.30
CA ALA A 38 13.46 -3.17 8.04
C ALA A 38 13.83 -3.55 6.60
N VAL A 39 13.45 -2.70 5.62
CA VAL A 39 13.85 -2.89 4.22
C VAL A 39 15.36 -2.75 4.05
N LYS A 40 15.98 -1.74 4.67
CA LYS A 40 17.44 -1.55 4.61
C LYS A 40 18.18 -2.74 5.18
N ILE A 41 17.80 -3.22 6.36
CA ILE A 41 18.39 -4.41 7.00
C ILE A 41 18.30 -5.63 6.07
N ALA A 42 17.14 -5.87 5.45
CA ALA A 42 16.99 -6.98 4.50
C ALA A 42 17.94 -6.83 3.30
N ASN A 43 18.02 -5.62 2.74
CA ASN A 43 18.86 -5.35 1.57
C ASN A 43 20.37 -5.46 1.90
N ASP A 44 20.80 -5.04 3.10
CA ASP A 44 22.19 -5.19 3.57
C ASP A 44 22.56 -6.67 3.74
N LEU A 45 21.60 -7.51 4.11
CA LEU A 45 21.75 -8.97 4.15
C LEU A 45 21.66 -9.65 2.76
N GLY A 46 21.56 -8.87 1.69
CA GLY A 46 21.45 -9.38 0.33
C GLY A 46 20.07 -9.92 -0.05
N ILE A 47 19.03 -9.60 0.73
CA ILE A 47 17.65 -10.03 0.52
C ILE A 47 16.85 -8.88 -0.13
N ALA A 48 16.31 -9.10 -1.30
CA ALA A 48 15.40 -8.13 -1.93
C ALA A 48 14.00 -8.17 -1.28
N VAL A 49 13.31 -7.04 -1.30
CA VAL A 49 11.98 -6.89 -0.71
C VAL A 49 10.93 -6.69 -1.80
N ASP A 50 9.84 -7.46 -1.71
CA ASP A 50 8.57 -7.18 -2.36
C ASP A 50 7.72 -6.38 -1.36
N ALA A 51 7.71 -5.07 -1.51
CA ALA A 51 7.02 -4.15 -0.63
C ALA A 51 5.59 -3.92 -1.11
N PHE A 52 4.62 -4.18 -0.25
CA PHE A 52 3.21 -3.95 -0.51
C PHE A 52 2.74 -2.69 0.19
N THR A 53 2.13 -1.79 -0.56
CA THR A 53 1.51 -0.56 -0.05
C THR A 53 0.05 -0.48 -0.48
N MET A 54 -0.75 0.23 0.30
CA MET A 54 -2.15 0.50 0.00
C MET A 54 -2.41 1.99 -0.09
N ILE A 55 -3.44 2.33 -0.85
CA ILE A 55 -4.04 3.66 -0.90
C ILE A 55 -5.39 3.56 -0.21
N TYR A 56 -5.64 4.45 0.74
CA TYR A 56 -6.84 4.44 1.55
C TYR A 56 -7.78 5.60 1.18
N PRO A 57 -9.12 5.41 1.25
CA PRO A 57 -10.09 6.41 0.80
C PRO A 57 -10.12 7.68 1.64
N TRP A 58 -9.53 7.67 2.84
CA TRP A 58 -9.42 8.82 3.76
C TRP A 58 -8.12 9.61 3.61
N GLU A 59 -7.18 9.15 2.78
CA GLU A 59 -5.90 9.84 2.57
C GLU A 59 -6.11 11.20 1.89
N ASP A 60 -5.34 12.19 2.32
CA ASP A 60 -5.23 13.48 1.65
C ASP A 60 -3.97 13.56 0.79
N GLU A 61 -3.74 14.73 0.19
CA GLU A 61 -2.60 14.96 -0.69
C GLU A 61 -1.26 14.70 0.02
N GLN A 62 -1.14 15.11 1.30
CA GLN A 62 0.09 14.90 2.05
C GLN A 62 0.34 13.42 2.31
N ASP A 63 -0.70 12.66 2.66
CA ASP A 63 -0.58 11.20 2.85
C ASP A 63 -0.10 10.50 1.56
N LEU A 64 -0.64 10.93 0.41
CA LEU A 64 -0.22 10.40 -0.89
C LEU A 64 1.24 10.74 -1.21
N ILE A 65 1.68 11.97 -0.89
CA ILE A 65 3.08 12.41 -1.05
C ILE A 65 3.99 11.59 -0.15
N ASP A 66 3.70 11.49 1.15
CA ASP A 66 4.51 10.78 2.13
C ASP A 66 4.71 9.30 1.74
N THR A 67 3.63 8.65 1.32
CA THR A 67 3.73 7.26 0.85
C THR A 67 4.52 7.15 -0.45
N THR A 68 4.38 8.11 -1.35
CA THR A 68 5.14 8.12 -2.60
C THR A 68 6.63 8.29 -2.35
N GLU A 69 7.02 9.13 -1.39
CA GLU A 69 8.43 9.30 -1.01
C GLU A 69 8.99 8.03 -0.34
N MET A 70 8.24 7.38 0.53
CA MET A 70 8.63 6.07 1.08
C MET A 70 8.84 5.04 -0.04
N VAL A 71 7.92 4.96 -1.00
CA VAL A 71 8.01 4.03 -2.15
C VAL A 71 9.26 4.30 -2.98
N LYS A 72 9.59 5.56 -3.25
CA LYS A 72 10.83 5.94 -3.95
C LYS A 72 12.07 5.48 -3.19
N GLN A 73 12.13 5.74 -1.88
CA GLN A 73 13.24 5.30 -1.02
C GLN A 73 13.43 3.80 -1.08
N VAL A 74 12.35 3.02 -0.93
CA VAL A 74 12.38 1.56 -1.00
C VAL A 74 12.83 1.06 -2.38
N ALA A 75 12.26 1.60 -3.46
CA ALA A 75 12.59 1.18 -4.82
C ALA A 75 14.05 1.47 -5.20
N GLN A 76 14.62 2.55 -4.66
CA GLN A 76 15.99 2.99 -4.94
C GLN A 76 17.03 2.41 -3.98
N ASN A 77 16.61 1.82 -2.85
CA ASN A 77 17.54 1.26 -1.88
C ASN A 77 18.34 0.11 -2.51
N PRO A 78 19.68 0.15 -2.48
CA PRO A 78 20.52 -0.88 -3.09
C PRO A 78 20.36 -2.21 -2.35
N VAL A 79 20.25 -3.30 -3.10
CA VAL A 79 20.24 -4.66 -2.56
C VAL A 79 21.65 -5.24 -2.72
N HIS A 80 22.30 -5.61 -1.62
CA HIS A 80 23.64 -6.18 -1.61
C HIS A 80 23.63 -7.68 -1.93
N GLY A 81 22.84 -8.09 -2.91
CA GLY A 81 22.65 -9.48 -3.31
C GLY A 81 22.47 -9.63 -4.83
N VAL A 82 22.71 -10.86 -5.28
CA VAL A 82 22.51 -11.25 -6.68
C VAL A 82 21.52 -12.41 -6.79
N ASP A 83 20.84 -12.48 -7.93
CA ASP A 83 19.97 -13.59 -8.27
C ASP A 83 20.77 -14.84 -8.71
N GLU A 84 20.07 -15.90 -9.07
CA GLU A 84 20.71 -17.17 -9.54
C GLU A 84 21.54 -17.01 -10.81
N LYS A 85 21.32 -15.94 -11.56
CA LYS A 85 22.06 -15.61 -12.78
C LYS A 85 23.18 -14.60 -12.54
N GLY A 86 23.48 -14.26 -11.27
CA GLY A 86 24.49 -13.27 -10.89
C GLY A 86 24.11 -11.81 -11.13
N ARG A 87 22.82 -11.51 -11.40
CA ARG A 87 22.35 -10.14 -11.63
C ARG A 87 22.01 -9.47 -10.30
N THR A 88 22.39 -8.21 -10.14
CA THR A 88 22.02 -7.41 -8.96
C THR A 88 20.50 -7.43 -8.76
N MET A 89 20.08 -7.80 -7.56
CA MET A 89 18.69 -7.81 -7.18
C MET A 89 18.18 -6.38 -6.92
N LYS A 90 16.86 -6.20 -7.05
CA LYS A 90 16.20 -4.92 -6.78
C LYS A 90 14.93 -5.17 -5.97
N ASN A 91 14.57 -4.20 -5.14
CA ASN A 91 13.26 -4.21 -4.49
C ASN A 91 12.15 -4.03 -5.52
N HIS A 92 11.02 -4.61 -5.22
CA HIS A 92 9.79 -4.44 -5.98
C HIS A 92 8.75 -3.79 -5.09
N VAL A 93 8.03 -2.78 -5.59
CA VAL A 93 6.93 -2.16 -4.85
C VAL A 93 5.63 -2.39 -5.61
N ASP A 94 4.62 -2.82 -4.89
CA ASP A 94 3.26 -2.99 -5.38
C ASP A 94 2.32 -2.09 -4.58
N SER A 95 1.61 -1.20 -5.29
CA SER A 95 0.66 -0.28 -4.70
C SER A 95 -0.75 -0.64 -5.16
N THR A 96 -1.62 -0.93 -4.22
CA THR A 96 -3.02 -1.30 -4.47
C THR A 96 -3.97 -0.31 -3.81
N ILE A 97 -5.17 -0.20 -4.35
CA ILE A 97 -6.25 0.58 -3.74
C ILE A 97 -6.97 -0.35 -2.75
N MET A 98 -7.11 0.09 -1.48
CA MET A 98 -7.79 -0.66 -0.44
C MET A 98 -9.25 -0.88 -0.81
N THR A 99 -9.72 -2.11 -0.67
CA THR A 99 -11.14 -2.45 -0.85
C THR A 99 -11.73 -2.85 0.49
N PRO A 100 -12.61 -2.04 1.10
CA PRO A 100 -13.27 -2.39 2.34
C PRO A 100 -14.34 -3.45 2.07
N PHE A 101 -14.11 -4.66 2.54
CA PHE A 101 -15.07 -5.76 2.40
C PHE A 101 -16.12 -5.72 3.51
N GLN A 102 -17.35 -6.12 3.18
CA GLN A 102 -18.42 -6.33 4.17
C GLN A 102 -17.95 -7.25 5.29
N GLY A 103 -18.27 -6.89 6.53
CA GLY A 103 -17.84 -7.60 7.73
C GLY A 103 -16.42 -7.24 8.20
N THR A 104 -15.77 -6.25 7.58
CA THR A 104 -14.52 -5.68 8.11
C THR A 104 -14.79 -4.39 8.88
N GLN A 105 -13.95 -4.11 9.87
CA GLN A 105 -14.06 -2.89 10.68
C GLN A 105 -14.08 -1.62 9.80
N PHE A 106 -13.26 -1.55 8.75
CA PHE A 106 -13.25 -0.39 7.86
C PHE A 106 -14.56 -0.21 7.09
N PHE A 107 -15.19 -1.30 6.68
CA PHE A 107 -16.50 -1.23 6.04
C PHE A 107 -17.55 -0.63 7.00
N ASP A 108 -17.56 -1.10 8.24
CA ASP A 108 -18.48 -0.61 9.27
C ASP A 108 -18.23 0.87 9.58
N MET A 109 -16.95 1.28 9.73
CA MET A 109 -16.58 2.70 9.94
C MET A 109 -17.02 3.60 8.77
N ILE A 110 -16.97 3.12 7.53
CA ILE A 110 -17.47 3.87 6.37
C ILE A 110 -18.98 4.02 6.44
N GLN A 111 -19.71 2.95 6.78
CA GLN A 111 -21.16 2.99 6.93
C GLN A 111 -21.60 3.96 8.03
N LEU A 112 -20.88 4.01 9.13
CA LEU A 112 -21.12 4.90 10.26
C LEU A 112 -20.64 6.35 10.02
N GLY A 113 -19.90 6.60 8.93
CA GLY A 113 -19.35 7.92 8.61
C GLY A 113 -18.20 8.34 9.56
N GLU A 114 -17.50 7.39 10.14
CA GLU A 114 -16.42 7.62 11.10
C GLU A 114 -15.07 7.94 10.43
N LEU A 115 -14.94 7.65 9.12
CA LEU A 115 -13.71 7.94 8.40
C LEU A 115 -13.69 9.36 7.81
N PRO A 116 -12.62 10.13 7.99
CA PRO A 116 -12.53 11.52 7.54
C PRO A 116 -12.73 11.65 6.02
N GLY A 117 -13.76 12.41 5.63
CA GLY A 117 -14.03 12.70 4.21
C GLY A 117 -14.57 11.53 3.39
N VAL A 118 -14.83 10.38 4.01
CA VAL A 118 -15.36 9.19 3.34
C VAL A 118 -16.83 9.01 3.68
N LYS A 119 -17.67 8.75 2.66
CA LYS A 119 -19.12 8.52 2.85
C LYS A 119 -19.60 7.45 1.89
N MET A 120 -20.46 6.56 2.36
CA MET A 120 -21.18 5.63 1.49
C MET A 120 -22.10 6.39 0.52
N ILE A 121 -22.28 5.83 -0.66
CA ILE A 121 -23.29 6.27 -1.63
C ILE A 121 -24.50 5.34 -1.43
N PRO A 122 -25.61 5.82 -0.85
CA PRO A 122 -26.71 4.94 -0.41
C PRO A 122 -27.39 4.15 -1.54
N GLU A 123 -27.32 4.68 -2.77
CA GLU A 123 -27.96 4.08 -3.95
C GLU A 123 -27.18 2.91 -4.54
N ILE A 124 -25.97 2.67 -4.06
CA ILE A 124 -25.10 1.62 -4.59
C ILE A 124 -24.93 0.50 -3.56
N ASP A 125 -25.43 -0.69 -3.89
CA ASP A 125 -25.23 -1.89 -3.08
C ASP A 125 -23.80 -2.41 -3.23
N PRO A 126 -22.98 -2.34 -2.17
CA PRO A 126 -21.60 -2.85 -2.22
C PRO A 126 -21.55 -4.36 -2.46
N GLY A 127 -22.55 -5.12 -2.02
CA GLY A 127 -22.60 -6.57 -2.18
C GLY A 127 -22.57 -7.02 -3.64
N ASN A 128 -23.14 -6.23 -4.55
CA ASN A 128 -23.12 -6.54 -5.98
C ASN A 128 -21.78 -6.28 -6.68
N LEU A 129 -20.86 -5.56 -6.03
CA LEU A 129 -19.58 -5.14 -6.62
C LEU A 129 -18.44 -6.11 -6.33
N TYR A 130 -18.47 -6.78 -5.18
CA TYR A 130 -17.41 -7.70 -4.76
C TYR A 130 -17.35 -8.98 -5.57
N TYR A 131 -18.49 -9.49 -6.02
CA TYR A 131 -18.57 -10.78 -6.70
C TYR A 131 -18.27 -10.74 -8.20
N LYS A 132 -18.12 -9.55 -8.77
CA LYS A 132 -17.88 -9.43 -10.23
C LYS A 132 -16.40 -9.40 -10.63
N GLY A 133 -15.48 -9.76 -9.72
CA GLY A 133 -14.05 -9.78 -10.04
C GLY A 133 -13.48 -8.41 -10.37
N ASN A 134 -14.19 -7.34 -10.05
CA ASN A 134 -13.65 -6.00 -10.11
C ASN A 134 -12.61 -5.88 -9.02
N HIS A 135 -11.41 -6.23 -9.39
CA HIS A 135 -10.23 -6.04 -8.58
C HIS A 135 -10.17 -4.62 -8.01
N ALA A 136 -9.44 -4.47 -6.95
CA ALA A 136 -9.15 -3.23 -6.25
C ALA A 136 -8.72 -2.02 -7.11
N GLY A 137 -8.69 -2.15 -8.43
CA GLY A 137 -8.45 -1.07 -9.39
C GLY A 137 -9.71 -0.34 -9.87
N SER A 138 -10.90 -0.78 -9.49
CA SER A 138 -12.15 -0.12 -9.97
C SER A 138 -12.55 1.11 -9.16
N GLY A 139 -11.74 1.51 -8.16
CA GLY A 139 -11.85 2.73 -7.40
C GLY A 139 -13.21 2.96 -6.76
N TRP A 140 -13.45 2.41 -5.63
CA TRP A 140 -14.55 2.71 -4.69
C TRP A 140 -15.86 3.23 -5.28
N PRO A 141 -16.54 2.51 -6.18
CA PRO A 141 -17.73 3.02 -6.88
C PRO A 141 -18.92 3.31 -5.95
N TYR A 142 -18.90 2.73 -4.74
CA TYR A 142 -19.97 2.81 -3.75
C TYR A 142 -19.71 3.84 -2.64
N MET A 143 -18.63 4.59 -2.72
CA MET A 143 -18.33 5.62 -1.73
C MET A 143 -17.75 6.89 -2.35
N LYS A 144 -17.96 8.01 -1.68
CA LYS A 144 -17.22 9.25 -1.88
C LYS A 144 -15.95 9.18 -1.04
N THR A 145 -14.84 9.56 -1.62
CA THR A 145 -13.52 9.59 -1.01
C THR A 145 -13.13 11.02 -0.63
N ARG A 146 -12.10 11.17 0.20
CA ARG A 146 -11.62 12.49 0.67
C ARG A 146 -11.10 13.35 -0.48
N LEU A 147 -10.35 12.76 -1.42
CA LEU A 147 -9.89 13.40 -2.65
C LEU A 147 -10.66 12.86 -3.86
N PRO A 148 -10.63 13.54 -5.01
CA PRO A 148 -11.06 12.98 -6.28
C PRO A 148 -10.37 11.64 -6.58
N LYS A 149 -11.11 10.69 -7.12
CA LYS A 149 -10.64 9.34 -7.41
C LYS A 149 -9.41 9.32 -8.31
N GLU A 150 -9.37 10.22 -9.27
CA GLU A 150 -8.30 10.37 -10.25
C GLU A 150 -6.92 10.59 -9.57
N GLN A 151 -6.89 11.34 -8.48
CA GLN A 151 -5.65 11.57 -7.72
C GLN A 151 -5.10 10.29 -7.09
N TYR A 152 -5.97 9.42 -6.60
CA TYR A 152 -5.55 8.12 -6.07
C TYR A 152 -5.05 7.18 -7.18
N GLU A 153 -5.72 7.18 -8.31
CA GLU A 153 -5.33 6.38 -9.49
C GLU A 153 -3.98 6.85 -10.06
N GLU A 154 -3.75 8.15 -10.14
CA GLU A 154 -2.47 8.73 -10.55
C GLU A 154 -1.35 8.36 -9.59
N ALA A 155 -1.58 8.47 -8.28
CA ALA A 155 -0.61 8.07 -7.27
C ALA A 155 -0.28 6.57 -7.38
N GLN A 156 -1.29 5.71 -7.56
CA GLN A 156 -1.10 4.28 -7.77
C GLN A 156 -0.27 3.99 -9.03
N ALA A 157 -0.66 4.59 -10.14
CA ALA A 157 0.02 4.40 -11.43
C ALA A 157 1.49 4.83 -11.35
N PHE A 158 1.76 6.00 -10.73
CA PHE A 158 3.11 6.48 -10.52
C PHE A 158 3.94 5.52 -9.66
N ARG A 159 3.43 5.11 -8.49
CA ARG A 159 4.14 4.18 -7.58
C ARG A 159 4.43 2.86 -8.28
N ASN A 160 3.48 2.32 -9.03
CA ASN A 160 3.66 1.08 -9.77
C ASN A 160 4.62 1.23 -10.97
N SER A 161 4.83 2.44 -11.49
CA SER A 161 5.83 2.71 -12.54
C SER A 161 7.28 2.59 -12.04
N LEU A 162 7.49 2.67 -10.71
CA LEU A 162 8.80 2.51 -10.08
C LEU A 162 9.25 1.04 -9.96
N ARG A 163 8.40 0.10 -10.36
CA ARG A 163 8.75 -1.32 -10.40
C ARG A 163 9.95 -1.56 -11.33
N PRO A 164 10.93 -2.36 -10.89
CA PRO A 164 12.05 -2.70 -11.77
C PRO A 164 11.54 -3.46 -13.00
N LYS A 165 11.91 -2.97 -14.17
CA LYS A 165 11.68 -3.71 -15.42
C LYS A 165 12.74 -4.81 -15.49
N TYR A 166 12.34 -6.05 -15.26
CA TYR A 166 13.19 -7.20 -15.56
C TYR A 166 13.27 -7.34 -17.09
N ARG A 167 14.44 -7.09 -17.63
CA ARG A 167 14.77 -7.43 -19.00
C ARG A 167 15.41 -8.80 -19.06
#